data_088f6f9aa0c6eec5b307889e8e8f658f
#
_entry.id   088f6f9aa0c6eec5b307889e8e8f658f
#
_cell.length_a   1.000
_cell.length_b   1.000
_cell.length_c   1.000
_cell.angle_alpha   90.00
_cell.angle_beta   90.00
_cell.angle_gamma   90.00
#
_symmetry.space_group_name_H-M   'P 1'
#
loop_
_entity.id
_entity.type
_entity.pdbx_description
1 polymer ?
#
loop_
_entity_poly.entity_id
_entity_poly.type
_entity_poly.pdbx_seq_one_letter_code
_entity_poly.pdbx_strand_id
1 'polypeptide(L)'
;MNTSIPTNARLNAASTTPAGTTGPALSARGLSKSYQSPVLTKLDLDIEQGQFVAIMGPSGSGKSTLLHCLSGMDRPTDGSVLLGDTEMTTLSEKELAALRLTRFGFVFQQAHLMATLCLLDNIVLPGFLAGLRPRPEVTARGE
;
A
#
# COMPACT_ATOMS: atom_id res chain seq x y z
N MET A 1 2.16 -26.47 -24.37
CA MET A 1 3.34 -26.54 -23.49
C MET A 1 3.08 -25.57 -22.35
N ASN A 2 2.77 -26.12 -21.18
CA ASN A 2 2.29 -25.38 -20.01
C ASN A 2 3.51 -25.03 -19.16
N THR A 3 3.99 -23.79 -19.21
CA THR A 3 5.11 -23.35 -18.40
C THR A 3 4.56 -22.65 -17.17
N SER A 4 4.24 -23.43 -16.17
CA SER A 4 3.95 -22.93 -14.82
C SER A 4 5.26 -22.38 -14.22
N ILE A 5 5.35 -21.08 -14.06
CA ILE A 5 6.46 -20.45 -13.34
C ILE A 5 6.20 -20.64 -11.85
N PRO A 6 7.07 -21.31 -11.08
CA PRO A 6 6.89 -21.43 -9.64
C PRO A 6 7.18 -20.05 -9.01
N THR A 7 6.14 -19.42 -8.50
CA THR A 7 6.24 -18.17 -7.73
C THR A 7 6.78 -18.49 -6.33
N ASN A 8 8.08 -18.72 -6.21
CA ASN A 8 8.78 -18.70 -4.93
C ASN A 8 9.52 -17.35 -4.83
N ALA A 9 8.78 -16.29 -4.66
CA ALA A 9 9.35 -15.02 -4.24
C ALA A 9 9.78 -15.15 -2.78
N ARG A 10 11.05 -15.49 -2.53
CA ARG A 10 11.64 -15.36 -1.19
C ARG A 10 11.75 -13.87 -0.89
N LEU A 11 10.86 -13.39 -0.03
CA LEU A 11 10.98 -12.06 0.56
C LEU A 11 12.14 -12.11 1.58
N ASN A 12 13.31 -11.60 1.21
CA ASN A 12 14.39 -11.37 2.16
C ASN A 12 14.07 -10.09 2.93
N ALA A 13 13.50 -10.24 4.12
CA ALA A 13 13.31 -9.16 5.06
C ALA A 13 14.60 -8.98 5.90
N ALA A 14 15.26 -7.84 5.76
CA ALA A 14 16.28 -7.43 6.72
C ALA A 14 15.55 -6.76 7.90
N SER A 15 15.42 -7.47 9.03
CA SER A 15 14.75 -6.98 10.21
C SER A 15 15.69 -6.16 11.09
N THR A 16 15.41 -4.88 11.25
CA THR A 16 15.81 -4.10 12.42
C THR A 16 14.54 -3.74 13.18
N THR A 17 14.22 -4.52 14.21
CA THR A 17 13.01 -4.35 15.03
C THR A 17 13.32 -3.37 16.19
N PRO A 18 12.58 -2.28 16.34
CA PRO A 18 12.41 -1.63 17.64
C PRO A 18 11.25 -2.34 18.37
N ALA A 19 11.53 -2.77 19.61
CA ALA A 19 10.57 -3.43 20.47
C ALA A 19 9.37 -2.54 20.81
N GLY A 20 8.15 -3.03 20.65
CA GLY A 20 7.01 -2.44 21.34
C GLY A 20 5.69 -2.30 20.61
N THR A 21 5.24 -3.31 19.83
CA THR A 21 3.81 -3.52 19.55
C THR A 21 3.59 -4.97 19.13
N THR A 22 2.64 -5.64 19.76
CA THR A 22 2.30 -7.04 19.50
C THR A 22 1.52 -7.15 18.18
N GLY A 23 2.20 -7.53 17.08
CA GLY A 23 1.61 -7.84 15.79
C GLY A 23 2.19 -7.06 14.61
N PRO A 24 2.05 -7.57 13.39
CA PRO A 24 2.54 -6.92 12.19
C PRO A 24 1.80 -5.60 11.91
N ALA A 25 2.52 -4.63 11.34
CA ALA A 25 1.92 -3.37 10.87
C ALA A 25 0.96 -3.60 9.72
N LEU A 26 1.32 -4.53 8.83
CA LEU A 26 0.53 -4.93 7.67
C LEU A 26 0.69 -6.44 7.49
N SER A 27 -0.41 -7.14 7.24
CA SER A 27 -0.36 -8.55 6.88
C SER A 27 -1.27 -8.87 5.70
N ALA A 28 -0.89 -9.87 4.92
CA ALA A 28 -1.71 -10.46 3.88
C ALA A 28 -1.79 -11.97 4.06
N ARG A 29 -2.94 -12.56 3.81
CA ARG A 29 -3.19 -14.01 3.92
C ARG A 29 -3.91 -14.53 2.69
N GLY A 30 -3.31 -15.53 2.05
CA GLY A 30 -3.87 -16.17 0.86
C GLY A 30 -4.10 -15.18 -0.30
N LEU A 31 -3.39 -14.05 -0.32
CA LEU A 31 -3.64 -12.94 -1.23
C LEU A 31 -3.50 -13.40 -2.68
N SER A 32 -4.58 -13.29 -3.43
CA SER A 32 -4.62 -13.64 -4.84
C SER A 32 -5.22 -12.49 -5.66
N LYS A 33 -4.67 -12.27 -6.84
CA LYS A 33 -5.19 -11.28 -7.80
C LYS A 33 -5.13 -11.84 -9.20
N SER A 34 -6.28 -11.80 -9.85
CA SER A 34 -6.44 -12.14 -11.27
C SER A 34 -7.12 -11.00 -11.99
N TYR A 35 -6.68 -10.71 -13.20
CA TYR A 35 -7.38 -9.88 -14.17
C TYR A 35 -7.92 -10.81 -15.29
N GLN A 36 -7.28 -10.82 -16.46
CA GLN A 36 -7.55 -11.84 -17.51
C GLN A 36 -6.75 -13.13 -17.23
N SER A 37 -5.67 -13.03 -16.47
CA SER A 37 -4.83 -14.14 -16.04
C SER A 37 -4.41 -13.95 -14.58
N PRO A 38 -4.04 -15.03 -13.85
CA PRO A 38 -3.52 -14.92 -12.50
C PRO A 38 -2.22 -14.11 -12.45
N VAL A 39 -2.15 -13.13 -11.54
CA VAL A 39 -0.98 -12.28 -11.31
C VAL A 39 -0.37 -12.54 -9.95
N LEU A 40 -1.20 -12.68 -8.91
CA LEU A 40 -0.79 -13.11 -7.57
C LEU A 40 -1.54 -14.38 -7.21
N THR A 41 -0.87 -15.32 -6.57
CA THR A 41 -1.46 -16.60 -6.19
C THR A 41 -1.10 -16.95 -4.76
N LYS A 42 -2.09 -16.91 -3.86
CA LYS A 42 -2.03 -17.34 -2.45
C LYS A 42 -0.76 -16.88 -1.72
N LEU A 43 -0.50 -15.57 -1.78
CA LEU A 43 0.67 -14.97 -1.15
C LEU A 43 0.35 -14.64 0.31
N ASP A 44 1.23 -15.06 1.21
CA ASP A 44 1.23 -14.66 2.62
C ASP A 44 2.41 -13.73 2.87
N LEU A 45 2.18 -12.65 3.63
CA LEU A 45 3.18 -11.65 3.93
C LEU A 45 2.88 -11.01 5.29
N ASP A 46 3.92 -10.80 6.08
CA ASP A 46 3.88 -9.96 7.28
C ASP A 46 4.94 -8.86 7.16
N ILE A 47 4.56 -7.65 7.51
CA ILE A 47 5.43 -6.49 7.61
C ILE A 47 5.32 -5.96 9.03
N GLU A 48 6.42 -6.05 9.77
CA GLU A 48 6.48 -5.61 11.16
C GLU A 48 6.53 -4.08 11.26
N GLN A 49 6.20 -3.54 12.42
CA GLN A 49 6.33 -2.12 12.71
C GLN A 49 7.79 -1.67 12.52
N GLY A 50 7.99 -0.57 11.79
CA GLY A 50 9.32 -0.01 11.52
C GLY A 50 10.16 -0.81 10.54
N GLN A 51 9.65 -1.89 9.96
CA GLN A 51 10.36 -2.71 8.99
C GLN A 51 10.45 -2.01 7.63
N PHE A 52 11.62 -2.11 7.00
CA PHE A 52 11.81 -1.77 5.58
C PHE A 52 11.76 -3.06 4.75
N VAL A 53 10.84 -3.11 3.77
CA VAL A 53 10.66 -4.27 2.89
C VAL A 53 10.88 -3.86 1.44
N ALA A 54 11.75 -4.59 0.73
CA ALA A 54 11.98 -4.43 -0.70
C ALA A 54 11.33 -5.56 -1.49
N ILE A 55 10.46 -5.21 -2.46
CA ILE A 55 9.83 -6.16 -3.37
C ILE A 55 10.61 -6.14 -4.68
N MET A 56 11.30 -7.24 -5.00
CA MET A 56 12.14 -7.36 -6.19
C MET A 56 11.62 -8.45 -7.13
N GLY A 57 11.96 -8.30 -8.41
CA GLY A 57 11.59 -9.27 -9.45
C GLY A 57 11.56 -8.63 -10.84
N PRO A 58 11.47 -9.43 -11.91
CA PRO A 58 11.42 -8.95 -13.28
C PRO A 58 10.19 -8.10 -13.57
N SER A 59 10.18 -7.37 -14.69
CA SER A 59 8.99 -6.66 -15.15
C SER A 59 7.84 -7.65 -15.36
N GLY A 60 6.62 -7.24 -15.00
CA GLY A 60 5.42 -8.08 -15.11
C GLY A 60 5.25 -9.14 -14.00
N SER A 61 6.14 -9.23 -13.01
CA SER A 61 6.03 -10.22 -11.91
C SER A 61 4.99 -9.87 -10.83
N GLY A 62 4.14 -8.88 -11.05
CA GLY A 62 3.05 -8.53 -10.10
C GLY A 62 3.43 -7.61 -8.95
N LYS A 63 4.64 -7.00 -8.92
CA LYS A 63 5.08 -6.11 -7.82
C LYS A 63 4.14 -4.93 -7.57
N SER A 64 3.79 -4.21 -8.62
CA SER A 64 2.85 -3.08 -8.53
C SER A 64 1.45 -3.54 -8.12
N THR A 65 1.00 -4.68 -8.65
CA THR A 65 -0.27 -5.29 -8.26
C THR A 65 -0.30 -5.64 -6.78
N LEU A 66 0.79 -6.22 -6.26
CA LEU A 66 0.93 -6.51 -4.85
C LEU A 66 0.84 -5.24 -4.00
N LEU A 67 1.60 -4.19 -4.33
CA LEU A 67 1.55 -2.90 -3.65
C LEU A 67 0.15 -2.28 -3.69
N HIS A 68 -0.55 -2.35 -4.82
CA HIS A 68 -1.92 -1.84 -4.94
C HIS A 68 -2.90 -2.63 -4.07
N CYS A 69 -2.78 -3.95 -4.00
CA CYS A 69 -3.61 -4.76 -3.10
C CYS A 69 -3.30 -4.48 -1.62
N LEU A 70 -2.02 -4.40 -1.24
CA LEU A 70 -1.59 -4.13 0.14
C LEU A 70 -2.01 -2.73 0.63
N SER A 71 -2.13 -1.77 -0.27
CA SER A 71 -2.53 -0.40 0.06
C SER A 71 -4.04 -0.14 -0.12
N GLY A 72 -4.80 -1.13 -0.54
CA GLY A 72 -6.23 -0.99 -0.83
C GLY A 72 -6.54 -0.10 -2.04
N MET A 73 -5.58 0.13 -2.92
CA MET A 73 -5.81 0.80 -4.22
C MET A 73 -6.50 -0.11 -5.21
N ASP A 74 -6.29 -1.42 -5.09
CA ASP A 74 -6.98 -2.44 -5.86
C ASP A 74 -7.43 -3.55 -4.91
N ARG A 75 -8.59 -4.14 -5.18
CA ARG A 75 -9.11 -5.23 -4.35
C ARG A 75 -8.50 -6.55 -4.80
N PRO A 76 -8.05 -7.40 -3.88
CA PRO A 76 -7.68 -8.76 -4.22
C PRO A 76 -8.90 -9.53 -4.76
N THR A 77 -8.64 -10.55 -5.56
CA THR A 77 -9.67 -11.49 -6.03
C THR A 77 -10.03 -12.47 -4.92
N ASP A 78 -9.06 -12.82 -4.07
CA ASP A 78 -9.21 -13.73 -2.94
C ASP A 78 -8.14 -13.42 -1.88
N GLY A 79 -8.39 -13.85 -0.63
CA GLY A 79 -7.53 -13.58 0.50
C GLY A 79 -7.87 -12.30 1.23
N SER A 80 -7.08 -11.97 2.24
CA SER A 80 -7.30 -10.79 3.10
C SER A 80 -6.04 -9.95 3.27
N VAL A 81 -6.24 -8.67 3.55
CA VAL A 81 -5.19 -7.71 3.93
C VAL A 81 -5.62 -6.99 5.19
N LEU A 82 -4.76 -7.02 6.20
CA LEU A 82 -4.97 -6.35 7.48
C LEU A 82 -3.93 -5.25 7.67
N LEU A 83 -4.37 -4.07 8.10
CA LEU A 83 -3.53 -2.98 8.58
C LEU A 83 -3.68 -2.91 10.10
N GLY A 84 -2.71 -3.44 10.83
CA GLY A 84 -2.89 -3.77 12.25
C GLY A 84 -4.09 -4.69 12.42
N ASP A 85 -5.08 -4.26 13.23
CA ASP A 85 -6.31 -5.03 13.48
C ASP A 85 -7.45 -4.73 12.48
N THR A 86 -7.21 -3.86 11.49
CA THR A 86 -8.25 -3.45 10.53
C THR A 86 -8.17 -4.30 9.26
N GLU A 87 -9.18 -5.12 9.01
CA GLU A 87 -9.28 -5.88 7.76
C GLU A 87 -9.74 -4.98 6.61
N MET A 88 -8.81 -4.66 5.71
CA MET A 88 -9.04 -3.71 4.60
C MET A 88 -9.93 -4.28 3.50
N THR A 89 -9.94 -5.59 3.31
CA THR A 89 -10.69 -6.26 2.24
C THR A 89 -12.19 -6.19 2.40
N THR A 90 -12.67 -6.00 3.64
CA THR A 90 -14.09 -5.88 3.98
C THR A 90 -14.63 -4.45 3.93
N LEU A 91 -13.73 -3.46 3.88
CA LEU A 91 -14.10 -2.04 3.90
C LEU A 91 -14.74 -1.59 2.58
N SER A 92 -15.67 -0.63 2.66
CA SER A 92 -16.19 0.09 1.51
C SER A 92 -15.12 0.98 0.85
N GLU A 93 -15.33 1.41 -0.39
CA GLU A 93 -14.39 2.33 -1.07
C GLU A 93 -14.22 3.66 -0.33
N LYS A 94 -15.27 4.15 0.31
CA LYS A 94 -15.21 5.38 1.12
C LYS A 94 -14.32 5.20 2.34
N GLU A 95 -14.43 4.07 3.03
CA GLU A 95 -13.60 3.74 4.19
C GLU A 95 -12.15 3.50 3.79
N LEU A 96 -11.90 2.77 2.69
CA LEU A 96 -10.57 2.59 2.13
C LEU A 96 -9.92 3.93 1.73
N ALA A 97 -10.69 4.84 1.13
CA ALA A 97 -10.18 6.17 0.78
C ALA A 97 -9.78 6.97 2.04
N ALA A 98 -10.60 6.94 3.10
CA ALA A 98 -10.28 7.59 4.37
C ALA A 98 -9.05 6.95 5.05
N LEU A 99 -8.93 5.62 4.98
CA LEU A 99 -7.80 4.89 5.52
C LEU A 99 -6.51 5.24 4.77
N ARG A 100 -6.54 5.25 3.42
CA ARG A 100 -5.39 5.65 2.59
C ARG A 100 -4.94 7.07 2.92
N LEU A 101 -5.88 8.00 3.06
CA LEU A 101 -5.59 9.41 3.34
C LEU A 101 -4.89 9.63 4.68
N THR A 102 -5.18 8.78 5.69
CA THR A 102 -4.72 9.00 7.07
C THR A 102 -3.63 8.03 7.53
N ARG A 103 -3.51 6.86 6.91
CA ARG A 103 -2.63 5.78 7.38
C ARG A 103 -1.55 5.38 6.38
N PHE A 104 -1.64 5.82 5.12
CA PHE A 104 -0.66 5.51 4.08
C PHE A 104 0.01 6.78 3.56
N GLY A 105 1.29 6.65 3.22
CA GLY A 105 2.03 7.60 2.41
C GLY A 105 2.45 6.92 1.11
N PHE A 106 2.22 7.58 -0.02
CA PHE A 106 2.56 7.03 -1.34
C PHE A 106 3.62 7.89 -2.00
N VAL A 107 4.64 7.22 -2.57
CA VAL A 107 5.60 7.84 -3.49
C VAL A 107 5.46 7.11 -4.82
N PHE A 108 4.92 7.79 -5.82
CA PHE A 108 4.71 7.23 -7.15
C PHE A 108 5.90 7.47 -8.05
N GLN A 109 6.07 6.63 -9.07
CA GLN A 109 7.10 6.82 -10.09
C GLN A 109 6.87 8.11 -10.89
N GLN A 110 5.62 8.50 -11.11
CA GLN A 110 5.23 9.79 -11.68
C GLN A 110 4.61 10.66 -10.60
N ALA A 111 4.87 11.96 -10.64
CA ALA A 111 4.48 12.88 -9.57
C ALA A 111 2.95 13.07 -9.42
N HIS A 112 2.15 12.76 -10.44
CA HIS A 112 0.68 12.90 -10.45
C HIS A 112 0.17 14.26 -9.94
N LEU A 113 0.91 15.35 -10.24
CA LEU A 113 0.52 16.69 -9.84
C LEU A 113 -0.74 17.13 -10.60
N MET A 114 -1.63 17.82 -9.91
CA MET A 114 -2.79 18.46 -10.52
C MET A 114 -2.33 19.72 -11.27
N ALA A 115 -2.37 19.69 -12.59
CA ALA A 115 -1.86 20.77 -13.45
C ALA A 115 -2.61 22.11 -13.26
N THR A 116 -3.82 22.08 -12.71
CA THR A 116 -4.65 23.25 -12.41
C THR A 116 -4.30 23.94 -11.10
N LEU A 117 -3.46 23.33 -10.28
CA LEU A 117 -3.03 23.82 -8.97
C LEU A 117 -1.58 24.29 -9.02
N CYS A 118 -1.24 25.32 -8.24
CA CYS A 118 0.15 25.70 -8.04
C CYS A 118 0.91 24.62 -7.24
N LEU A 119 2.24 24.73 -7.19
CA LEU A 119 3.07 23.73 -6.47
C LEU A 119 2.68 23.63 -4.99
N LEU A 120 2.51 24.77 -4.33
CA LEU A 120 2.14 24.80 -2.92
C LEU A 120 0.77 24.13 -2.67
N ASP A 121 -0.21 24.41 -3.53
CA ASP A 121 -1.54 23.79 -3.43
C ASP A 121 -1.47 22.27 -3.61
N ASN A 122 -0.64 21.76 -4.53
CA ASN A 122 -0.39 20.32 -4.68
C ASN A 122 0.21 19.70 -3.41
N ILE A 123 1.14 20.39 -2.74
CA ILE A 123 1.79 19.91 -1.53
C ILE A 123 0.81 19.87 -0.34
N VAL A 124 -0.02 20.90 -0.18
CA VAL A 124 -0.90 21.03 0.99
C VAL A 124 -2.24 20.32 0.84
N LEU A 125 -2.66 20.02 -0.40
CA LEU A 125 -3.96 19.41 -0.71
C LEU A 125 -4.26 18.14 0.11
N PRO A 126 -3.34 17.16 0.24
CA PRO A 126 -3.61 15.97 1.04
C PRO A 126 -3.93 16.28 2.51
N GLY A 127 -3.28 17.28 3.08
CA GLY A 127 -3.54 17.72 4.44
C GLY A 127 -4.94 18.33 4.60
N PHE A 128 -5.41 19.13 3.63
CA PHE A 128 -6.78 19.64 3.62
C PHE A 128 -7.82 18.52 3.50
N LEU A 129 -7.60 17.58 2.61
CA LEU A 129 -8.50 16.44 2.40
C LEU A 129 -8.57 15.54 3.64
N ALA A 130 -7.47 15.39 4.37
CA ALA A 130 -7.41 14.64 5.62
C ALA A 130 -8.08 15.37 6.79
N GLY A 131 -8.57 16.59 6.61
CA GLY A 131 -9.11 17.41 7.69
C GLY A 131 -8.03 17.83 8.72
N LEU A 132 -6.77 17.74 8.33
CA LEU A 132 -5.63 18.10 9.17
C LEU A 132 -5.50 19.63 9.21
N ARG A 133 -6.42 20.30 9.95
CA ARG A 133 -6.27 21.66 10.45
C ARG A 133 -6.40 22.86 9.48
N PRO A 134 -6.51 24.09 10.05
CA PRO A 134 -6.64 25.33 9.29
C PRO A 134 -5.49 25.52 8.30
N ARG A 135 -5.79 26.17 7.20
CA ARG A 135 -4.89 26.50 6.08
C ARG A 135 -3.45 26.91 6.48
N PRO A 136 -3.23 27.73 7.55
CA PRO A 136 -1.87 28.15 7.93
C PRO A 136 -0.94 26.99 8.35
N GLU A 137 -1.43 25.99 9.07
CA GLU A 137 -0.60 24.88 9.56
C GLU A 137 -0.29 23.84 8.48
N VAL A 138 -1.20 23.68 7.52
CA VAL A 138 -0.94 22.80 6.36
C VAL A 138 0.08 23.43 5.44
N THR A 139 0.02 24.74 5.25
CA THR A 139 0.97 25.52 4.45
C THR A 139 2.38 25.48 5.06
N ALA A 140 2.50 25.64 6.39
CA ALA A 140 3.79 25.59 7.09
C ALA A 140 4.52 24.25 6.99
N ARG A 141 3.82 23.15 6.70
CA ARG A 141 4.43 21.84 6.44
C ARG A 141 4.88 21.63 5.00
N GLY A 142 4.50 22.51 4.09
CA GLY A 142 4.85 22.47 2.66
C GLY A 142 6.09 23.33 2.31
N GLU A 143 6.64 24.07 3.28
CA GLU A 143 7.90 24.79 3.17
C GLU A 143 9.06 23.94 3.70
#